data_f53a2bf5aa5a5133879e4475c6f33386
#
_entry.id   f53a2bf5aa5a5133879e4475c6f33386
#
_cell.length_a   1.000
_cell.length_b   1.000
_cell.length_c   1.000
_cell.angle_alpha   90.00
_cell.angle_beta   90.00
_cell.angle_gamma   90.00
#
_symmetry.space_group_name_H-M   'P 1'
#
loop_
_entity.id
_entity.type
_entity.pdbx_description
1 polymer ?
#
loop_
_entity_poly.entity_id
_entity_poly.type
_entity_poly.pdbx_seq_one_letter_code
_entity_poly.pdbx_strand_id
1 'polypeptide(L)'
;KTAALVAQIESAHGLAAVDEIAAATPRLAALMFGAADMAADLGADTAWEPLLYSRSALVAACARSQLLAIDAPFFDLRDGGGLKAEVARSVALGFAAKCAVHPTQIGPNNSALTPTSQAIAEARAILAENAKGVGAVNGRMVDEAIARKARRVLAVADALFSRTDDADGAPP
;
A
#
# COMPACT_ATOMS: atom_id res chain seq x y z
N LYS A 1 -9.05 -22.66 11.38
CA LYS A 1 -8.50 -21.35 10.93
C LYS A 1 -9.62 -20.56 10.29
N THR A 2 -9.85 -19.31 10.73
CA THR A 2 -10.88 -18.43 10.15
C THR A 2 -10.26 -17.68 8.98
N ALA A 3 -10.92 -17.63 7.81
CA ALA A 3 -10.43 -16.90 6.64
C ALA A 3 -10.40 -15.38 6.91
N ALA A 4 -9.33 -14.71 6.51
CA ALA A 4 -9.28 -13.25 6.44
C ALA A 4 -10.16 -12.74 5.29
N LEU A 5 -10.69 -11.53 5.43
CA LEU A 5 -11.53 -10.87 4.44
C LEU A 5 -10.78 -9.69 3.81
N VAL A 6 -11.06 -9.46 2.54
CA VAL A 6 -10.72 -8.22 1.83
C VAL A 6 -12.03 -7.65 1.30
N ALA A 7 -12.37 -6.42 1.67
CA ALA A 7 -13.54 -5.74 1.13
C ALA A 7 -13.12 -4.82 -0.03
N GLN A 8 -13.87 -4.85 -1.13
CA GLN A 8 -13.65 -3.97 -2.26
C GLN A 8 -14.56 -2.75 -2.16
N ILE A 9 -13.98 -1.56 -2.29
CA ILE A 9 -14.67 -0.28 -2.30
C ILE A 9 -14.67 0.23 -3.75
N GLU A 10 -15.84 0.19 -4.38
CA GLU A 10 -15.98 0.42 -5.82
C GLU A 10 -17.24 1.22 -6.19
N SER A 11 -17.86 1.87 -5.20
CA SER A 11 -19.02 2.74 -5.40
C SER A 11 -18.98 3.96 -4.49
N ALA A 12 -19.66 5.02 -4.88
CA ALA A 12 -19.82 6.25 -4.09
C ALA A 12 -20.48 5.94 -2.72
N HIS A 13 -21.45 5.04 -2.71
CA HIS A 13 -22.11 4.60 -1.46
C HIS A 13 -21.15 3.85 -0.53
N GLY A 14 -20.38 2.89 -1.09
CA GLY A 14 -19.35 2.17 -0.33
C GLY A 14 -18.25 3.11 0.18
N LEU A 15 -17.86 4.11 -0.62
CA LEU A 15 -16.90 5.12 -0.23
C LEU A 15 -17.44 6.00 0.93
N ALA A 16 -18.71 6.38 0.87
CA ALA A 16 -19.35 7.14 1.95
C ALA A 16 -19.36 6.38 3.29
N ALA A 17 -19.48 5.05 3.24
CA ALA A 17 -19.48 4.16 4.40
C ALA A 17 -18.11 3.53 4.70
N VAL A 18 -17.03 4.01 4.08
CA VAL A 18 -15.72 3.33 4.12
C VAL A 18 -15.17 3.13 5.54
N ASP A 19 -15.39 4.06 6.45
CA ASP A 19 -14.96 3.94 7.85
C ASP A 19 -15.76 2.88 8.61
N GLU A 20 -17.07 2.79 8.38
CA GLU A 20 -17.93 1.77 8.97
C GLU A 20 -17.56 0.37 8.45
N ILE A 21 -17.32 0.26 7.14
CA ILE A 21 -16.85 -0.98 6.51
C ILE A 21 -15.50 -1.38 7.09
N ALA A 22 -14.56 -0.44 7.22
CA ALA A 22 -13.22 -0.71 7.76
C ALA A 22 -13.25 -1.22 9.22
N ALA A 23 -14.26 -0.86 9.99
CA ALA A 23 -14.43 -1.26 11.39
C ALA A 23 -15.38 -2.46 11.58
N ALA A 24 -16.01 -2.97 10.51
CA ALA A 24 -17.16 -3.90 10.61
C ALA A 24 -16.82 -5.26 11.25
N THR A 25 -15.58 -5.74 11.13
CA THR A 25 -15.19 -7.06 11.66
C THR A 25 -13.67 -7.18 11.86
N PRO A 26 -13.21 -7.84 12.94
CA PRO A 26 -11.79 -8.12 13.14
C PRO A 26 -11.20 -9.12 12.13
N ARG A 27 -12.02 -9.73 11.29
CA ARG A 27 -11.56 -10.60 10.19
C ARG A 27 -11.11 -9.81 8.96
N LEU A 28 -11.47 -8.54 8.86
CA LEU A 28 -11.07 -7.68 7.73
C LEU A 28 -9.57 -7.39 7.82
N ALA A 29 -8.84 -7.76 6.79
CA ALA A 29 -7.38 -7.58 6.71
C ALA A 29 -6.99 -6.43 5.79
N ALA A 30 -7.83 -6.12 4.80
CA ALA A 30 -7.55 -5.09 3.81
C ALA A 30 -8.82 -4.50 3.20
N LEU A 31 -8.69 -3.27 2.69
CA LEU A 31 -9.61 -2.71 1.71
C LEU A 31 -8.93 -2.65 0.34
N MET A 32 -9.67 -2.99 -0.70
CA MET A 32 -9.22 -2.94 -2.09
C MET A 32 -10.01 -1.88 -2.86
N PHE A 33 -9.31 -1.09 -3.66
CA PHE A 33 -9.94 -0.07 -4.50
C PHE A 33 -10.39 -0.68 -5.83
N GLY A 34 -11.67 -0.55 -6.18
CA GLY A 34 -12.26 -0.96 -7.44
C GLY A 34 -12.40 0.23 -8.39
N ALA A 35 -11.33 0.58 -9.12
CA ALA A 35 -11.27 1.83 -9.89
C ALA A 35 -12.26 1.88 -11.06
N ALA A 36 -12.49 0.76 -11.76
CA ALA A 36 -13.38 0.74 -12.93
C ALA A 36 -14.84 0.97 -12.53
N ASP A 37 -15.32 0.23 -11.52
CA ASP A 37 -16.70 0.34 -11.05
C ASP A 37 -16.93 1.66 -10.31
N MET A 38 -15.94 2.14 -9.53
CA MET A 38 -15.98 3.48 -8.93
C MET A 38 -16.09 4.58 -9.98
N ALA A 39 -15.31 4.51 -11.06
CA ALA A 39 -15.39 5.49 -12.14
C ALA A 39 -16.76 5.45 -12.84
N ALA A 40 -17.28 4.25 -13.09
CA ALA A 40 -18.60 4.07 -13.69
C ALA A 40 -19.71 4.65 -12.79
N ASP A 41 -19.67 4.38 -11.49
CA ASP A 41 -20.65 4.88 -10.51
C ASP A 41 -20.60 6.42 -10.38
N LEU A 42 -19.41 7.01 -10.48
CA LEU A 42 -19.22 8.47 -10.43
C LEU A 42 -19.48 9.17 -11.78
N GLY A 43 -19.62 8.43 -12.89
CA GLY A 43 -19.62 9.00 -14.23
C GLY A 43 -18.29 9.67 -14.60
N ALA A 44 -17.18 9.18 -14.06
CA ALA A 44 -15.84 9.72 -14.20
C ALA A 44 -14.96 8.87 -15.14
N ASP A 45 -13.79 9.41 -15.51
CA ASP A 45 -12.73 8.63 -16.16
C ASP A 45 -11.99 7.77 -15.13
N THR A 46 -11.42 6.64 -15.58
CA THR A 46 -10.59 5.75 -14.77
C THR A 46 -9.17 6.29 -14.50
N ALA A 47 -8.84 7.46 -15.06
CA ALA A 47 -7.56 8.12 -14.84
C ALA A 47 -7.29 8.39 -13.34
N TRP A 48 -6.04 8.66 -13.01
CA TRP A 48 -5.62 8.84 -11.62
C TRP A 48 -6.30 10.03 -10.94
N GLU A 49 -6.33 11.19 -11.62
CA GLU A 49 -6.78 12.46 -11.04
C GLU A 49 -8.26 12.45 -10.66
N PRO A 50 -9.20 12.00 -11.49
CA PRO A 50 -10.63 11.90 -11.13
C PRO A 50 -10.87 11.00 -9.90
N LEU A 51 -10.07 9.97 -9.72
CA LEU A 51 -10.22 8.98 -8.66
C LEU A 51 -9.29 9.20 -7.46
N LEU A 52 -8.51 10.30 -7.43
CA LEU A 52 -7.55 10.58 -6.36
C LEU A 52 -8.23 10.73 -4.99
N TYR A 53 -9.38 11.40 -4.95
CA TYR A 53 -10.14 11.55 -3.70
C TYR A 53 -10.57 10.19 -3.14
N SER A 54 -11.13 9.33 -3.99
CA SER A 54 -11.59 7.99 -3.58
C SER A 54 -10.45 7.12 -3.07
N ARG A 55 -9.29 7.15 -3.75
CA ARG A 55 -8.06 6.48 -3.28
C ARG A 55 -7.58 7.02 -1.94
N SER A 56 -7.56 8.34 -1.79
CA SER A 56 -7.10 8.99 -0.55
C SER A 56 -8.00 8.67 0.63
N ALA A 57 -9.32 8.69 0.43
CA ALA A 57 -10.31 8.37 1.46
C ALA A 57 -10.16 6.90 1.93
N LEU A 58 -9.99 5.96 0.99
CA LEU A 58 -9.76 4.55 1.31
C LEU A 58 -8.47 4.35 2.11
N VAL A 59 -7.36 4.97 1.68
CA VAL A 59 -6.08 4.87 2.40
C VAL A 59 -6.20 5.45 3.81
N ALA A 60 -6.91 6.56 3.97
CA ALA A 60 -7.15 7.17 5.28
C ALA A 60 -8.00 6.28 6.20
N ALA A 61 -9.04 5.61 5.67
CA ALA A 61 -9.85 4.65 6.41
C ALA A 61 -9.03 3.42 6.84
N CYS A 62 -8.22 2.87 5.93
CA CYS A 62 -7.29 1.78 6.25
C CYS A 62 -6.32 2.17 7.38
N ALA A 63 -5.76 3.39 7.33
CA ALA A 63 -4.83 3.87 8.35
C ALA A 63 -5.46 3.98 9.74
N ARG A 64 -6.74 4.44 9.84
CA ARG A 64 -7.49 4.52 11.09
C ARG A 64 -7.78 3.14 11.69
N SER A 65 -8.10 2.16 10.84
CA SER A 65 -8.48 0.80 11.24
C SER A 65 -7.34 -0.20 11.21
N GLN A 66 -6.11 0.24 10.95
CA GLN A 66 -4.90 -0.59 10.84
C GLN A 66 -5.02 -1.71 9.79
N LEU A 67 -5.74 -1.45 8.70
CA LEU A 67 -5.89 -2.35 7.56
C LEU A 67 -4.86 -2.06 6.48
N LEU A 68 -4.62 -3.04 5.61
CA LEU A 68 -3.85 -2.82 4.38
C LEU A 68 -4.72 -2.16 3.32
N ALA A 69 -4.16 -1.19 2.60
CA ALA A 69 -4.79 -0.60 1.42
C ALA A 69 -4.22 -1.26 0.15
N ILE A 70 -5.08 -1.77 -0.71
CA ILE A 70 -4.74 -2.42 -1.97
C ILE A 70 -5.29 -1.55 -3.11
N ASP A 71 -4.41 -1.07 -4.00
CA ASP A 71 -4.85 -0.28 -5.17
C ASP A 71 -5.38 -1.17 -6.30
N ALA A 72 -6.18 -0.58 -7.18
CA ALA A 72 -6.71 -1.19 -8.37
C ALA A 72 -5.61 -1.63 -9.35
N PRO A 73 -5.88 -2.56 -10.29
CA PRO A 73 -4.94 -2.88 -11.35
C PRO A 73 -4.77 -1.70 -12.32
N PHE A 74 -3.66 -1.71 -13.05
CA PHE A 74 -3.47 -0.83 -14.20
C PHE A 74 -4.07 -1.47 -15.45
N PHE A 75 -4.92 -0.76 -16.19
CA PHE A 75 -5.74 -1.37 -17.23
C PHE A 75 -5.08 -1.42 -18.61
N ASP A 76 -4.15 -0.50 -18.94
CA ASP A 76 -3.45 -0.57 -20.24
C ASP A 76 -2.25 -1.52 -20.17
N LEU A 77 -2.46 -2.73 -20.69
CA LEU A 77 -1.45 -3.80 -20.68
C LEU A 77 -0.25 -3.49 -21.59
N ARG A 78 -0.35 -2.50 -22.48
CA ARG A 78 0.70 -2.13 -23.43
C ARG A 78 1.57 -0.99 -22.91
N ASP A 79 1.08 -0.22 -21.94
CA ASP A 79 1.80 0.92 -21.35
C ASP A 79 2.56 0.53 -20.07
N GLY A 80 3.72 -0.10 -20.23
CA GLY A 80 4.58 -0.43 -19.10
C GLY A 80 5.17 0.80 -18.40
N GLY A 81 5.26 1.94 -19.07
CA GLY A 81 5.70 3.21 -18.49
C GLY A 81 4.64 3.78 -17.55
N GLY A 82 3.40 3.83 -18.01
CA GLY A 82 2.23 4.25 -17.22
C GLY A 82 2.03 3.36 -16.00
N LEU A 83 2.16 2.03 -16.13
CA LEU A 83 2.12 1.12 -14.99
C LEU A 83 3.14 1.52 -13.91
N LYS A 84 4.42 1.70 -14.28
CA LYS A 84 5.47 2.07 -13.32
C LYS A 84 5.18 3.41 -12.64
N ALA A 85 4.72 4.39 -13.41
CA ALA A 85 4.35 5.70 -12.87
C ALA A 85 3.18 5.61 -11.88
N GLU A 86 2.14 4.85 -12.22
CA GLU A 86 0.97 4.69 -11.35
C GLU A 86 1.30 3.91 -10.08
N VAL A 87 2.11 2.83 -10.16
CA VAL A 87 2.55 2.09 -8.95
C VAL A 87 3.34 3.00 -8.01
N ALA A 88 4.23 3.84 -8.54
CA ALA A 88 4.98 4.80 -7.72
C ALA A 88 4.05 5.81 -7.02
N ARG A 89 3.00 6.28 -7.70
CA ARG A 89 1.96 7.16 -7.12
C ARG A 89 1.16 6.44 -6.03
N SER A 90 0.79 5.17 -6.26
CA SER A 90 0.09 4.33 -5.28
C SER A 90 0.90 4.18 -3.99
N VAL A 91 2.17 3.83 -4.11
CA VAL A 91 3.10 3.73 -2.97
C VAL A 91 3.22 5.07 -2.24
N ALA A 92 3.39 6.17 -2.98
CA ALA A 92 3.51 7.51 -2.39
C ALA A 92 2.24 7.94 -1.64
N LEU A 93 1.05 7.51 -2.11
CA LEU A 93 -0.23 7.78 -1.46
C LEU A 93 -0.45 6.94 -0.20
N GLY A 94 0.21 5.79 -0.07
CA GLY A 94 0.14 4.93 1.12
C GLY A 94 -0.47 3.54 0.88
N PHE A 95 -0.68 3.15 -0.36
CA PHE A 95 -1.07 1.77 -0.66
C PHE A 95 0.07 0.79 -0.34
N ALA A 96 -0.30 -0.35 0.24
CA ALA A 96 0.62 -1.43 0.60
C ALA A 96 0.73 -2.51 -0.48
N ALA A 97 -0.23 -2.56 -1.39
CA ALA A 97 -0.29 -3.50 -2.50
C ALA A 97 -1.02 -2.89 -3.70
N LYS A 98 -0.84 -3.49 -4.87
CA LYS A 98 -1.54 -3.16 -6.10
C LYS A 98 -1.97 -4.44 -6.81
N CYS A 99 -3.23 -4.48 -7.25
CA CYS A 99 -3.74 -5.60 -8.03
C CYS A 99 -3.02 -5.72 -9.38
N ALA A 100 -3.00 -6.93 -9.92
CA ALA A 100 -2.53 -7.22 -11.26
C ALA A 100 -3.59 -8.04 -12.00
N VAL A 101 -3.92 -7.64 -13.22
CA VAL A 101 -4.83 -8.37 -14.12
C VAL A 101 -4.07 -9.15 -15.19
N HIS A 102 -2.75 -9.00 -15.26
CA HIS A 102 -1.88 -9.73 -16.18
C HIS A 102 -0.53 -10.05 -15.52
N PRO A 103 0.08 -11.23 -15.80
CA PRO A 103 1.36 -11.63 -15.21
C PRO A 103 2.50 -10.62 -15.42
N THR A 104 2.52 -9.88 -16.52
CA THR A 104 3.56 -8.87 -16.81
C THR A 104 3.56 -7.70 -15.82
N GLN A 105 2.49 -7.50 -15.07
CA GLN A 105 2.37 -6.43 -14.07
C GLN A 105 2.99 -6.83 -12.71
N ILE A 106 3.19 -8.13 -12.46
CA ILE A 106 3.65 -8.64 -11.16
C ILE A 106 5.06 -8.12 -10.84
N GLY A 107 6.00 -8.25 -11.78
CA GLY A 107 7.38 -7.79 -11.59
C GLY A 107 7.48 -6.29 -11.27
N PRO A 108 6.91 -5.39 -12.11
CA PRO A 108 6.88 -3.95 -11.82
C PRO A 108 6.21 -3.60 -10.49
N ASN A 109 5.07 -4.22 -10.16
CA ASN A 109 4.38 -3.98 -8.90
C ASN A 109 5.26 -4.37 -7.70
N ASN A 110 5.80 -5.58 -7.71
CA ASN A 110 6.65 -6.07 -6.63
C ASN A 110 7.91 -5.21 -6.46
N SER A 111 8.57 -4.83 -7.57
CA SER A 111 9.77 -3.98 -7.52
C SER A 111 9.50 -2.62 -6.88
N ALA A 112 8.35 -2.00 -7.16
CA ALA A 112 8.00 -0.69 -6.61
C ALA A 112 7.55 -0.76 -5.14
N LEU A 113 6.94 -1.88 -4.72
CA LEU A 113 6.43 -2.11 -3.38
C LEU A 113 7.50 -2.65 -2.42
N THR A 114 8.61 -3.19 -2.94
CA THR A 114 9.72 -3.71 -2.15
C THR A 114 10.66 -2.56 -1.74
N PRO A 115 10.90 -2.36 -0.45
CA PRO A 115 11.88 -1.36 -0.01
C PRO A 115 13.29 -1.66 -0.52
N THR A 116 13.96 -0.63 -1.04
CA THR A 116 15.36 -0.75 -1.46
C THR A 116 16.30 -0.93 -0.26
N SER A 117 17.48 -1.52 -0.47
CA SER A 117 18.50 -1.63 0.57
C SER A 117 18.87 -0.27 1.18
N GLN A 118 18.87 0.78 0.36
CA GLN A 118 19.09 2.15 0.80
C GLN A 118 17.97 2.65 1.73
N ALA A 119 16.71 2.42 1.36
CA ALA A 119 15.55 2.79 2.18
C ALA A 119 15.55 2.05 3.53
N ILE A 120 15.95 0.78 3.53
CA ILE A 120 16.09 -0.02 4.75
C ILE A 120 17.21 0.54 5.65
N ALA A 121 18.38 0.87 5.07
CA ALA A 121 19.50 1.44 5.81
C ALA A 121 19.13 2.82 6.41
N GLU A 122 18.46 3.67 5.63
CA GLU A 122 17.97 4.97 6.11
C GLU A 122 16.93 4.80 7.24
N ALA A 123 15.99 3.87 7.09
CA ALA A 123 14.99 3.59 8.12
C ALA A 123 15.64 3.14 9.43
N ARG A 124 16.66 2.28 9.38
CA ARG A 124 17.43 1.87 10.57
C ARG A 124 18.17 3.04 11.22
N ALA A 125 18.81 3.91 10.42
CA ALA A 125 19.47 5.11 10.92
C ALA A 125 18.50 6.08 11.60
N ILE A 126 17.31 6.28 11.01
CA ILE A 126 16.23 7.11 11.59
C ILE A 126 15.81 6.57 12.96
N LEU A 127 15.58 5.26 13.08
CA LEU A 127 15.16 4.68 14.36
C LEU A 127 16.26 4.72 15.42
N ALA A 128 17.52 4.53 15.03
CA ALA A 128 18.65 4.66 15.92
C ALA A 128 18.82 6.09 16.46
N GLU A 129 18.56 7.10 15.62
CA GLU A 129 18.61 8.49 16.04
C GLU A 129 17.40 8.87 16.90
N ASN A 130 16.19 8.43 16.52
CA ASN A 130 14.98 8.65 17.30
C ASN A 130 15.08 8.09 18.75
N ALA A 131 15.78 7.00 18.94
CA ALA A 131 16.01 6.40 20.25
C ALA A 131 16.87 7.29 21.18
N LYS A 132 17.65 8.21 20.64
CA LYS A 132 18.46 9.18 21.39
C LYS A 132 17.69 10.46 21.76
N GLY A 133 16.46 10.62 21.30
CA GLY A 133 15.64 11.81 21.44
C GLY A 133 15.52 12.61 20.13
N VAL A 134 15.61 13.92 20.21
CA VAL A 134 15.56 14.78 19.01
C VAL A 134 16.92 14.76 18.31
N GLY A 135 16.95 14.36 17.04
CA GLY A 135 18.18 14.29 16.24
C GLY A 135 17.94 14.62 14.77
N ALA A 136 18.94 14.42 13.94
CA ALA A 136 18.85 14.63 12.49
C ALA A 136 19.54 13.50 11.72
N VAL A 137 18.91 13.04 10.63
CA VAL A 137 19.49 12.10 9.67
C VAL A 137 19.47 12.77 8.30
N ASN A 138 20.60 12.78 7.59
CA ASN A 138 20.74 13.42 6.26
C ASN A 138 20.25 14.89 6.24
N GLY A 139 20.49 15.65 7.32
CA GLY A 139 20.09 17.04 7.43
C GLY A 139 18.58 17.26 7.66
N ARG A 140 17.81 16.21 7.93
CA ARG A 140 16.38 16.30 8.28
C ARG A 140 16.19 15.94 9.74
N MET A 141 15.40 16.75 10.43
CA MET A 141 15.00 16.47 11.82
C MET A 141 14.22 15.15 11.87
N VAL A 142 14.56 14.32 12.86
CA VAL A 142 13.85 13.07 13.14
C VAL A 142 12.89 13.31 14.28
N ASP A 143 11.61 13.12 14.00
CA ASP A 143 10.52 13.11 14.97
C ASP A 143 9.77 11.77 14.93
N GLU A 144 8.76 11.63 15.79
CA GLU A 144 7.97 10.39 15.85
C GLU A 144 7.18 10.12 14.55
N ALA A 145 6.82 11.14 13.77
CA ALA A 145 6.15 10.94 12.50
C ALA A 145 7.08 10.28 11.47
N ILE A 146 8.33 10.74 11.43
CA ILE A 146 9.39 10.15 10.58
C ILE A 146 9.76 8.75 11.07
N ALA A 147 9.87 8.55 12.40
CA ALA A 147 10.14 7.24 12.98
C ALA A 147 9.03 6.22 12.67
N ARG A 148 7.75 6.62 12.69
CA ARG A 148 6.63 5.74 12.28
C ARG A 148 6.74 5.30 10.83
N LYS A 149 7.14 6.21 9.91
CA LYS A 149 7.38 5.85 8.52
C LYS A 149 8.54 4.85 8.38
N ALA A 150 9.63 5.06 9.11
CA ALA A 150 10.78 4.15 9.13
C ALA A 150 10.39 2.74 9.63
N ARG A 151 9.60 2.64 10.71
CA ARG A 151 9.08 1.34 11.20
C ARG A 151 8.26 0.60 10.14
N ARG A 152 7.43 1.31 9.35
CA ARG A 152 6.67 0.69 8.26
C ARG A 152 7.58 0.12 7.17
N VAL A 153 8.63 0.84 6.78
CA VAL A 153 9.61 0.36 5.80
C VAL A 153 10.26 -0.94 6.29
N LEU A 154 10.70 -0.99 7.55
CA LEU A 154 11.32 -2.18 8.10
C LEU A 154 10.32 -3.33 8.24
N ALA A 155 9.09 -3.09 8.67
CA ALA A 155 8.06 -4.12 8.77
C ALA A 155 7.76 -4.77 7.41
N VAL A 156 7.73 -4.00 6.32
CA VAL A 156 7.58 -4.54 4.96
C VAL A 156 8.80 -5.37 4.57
N ALA A 157 10.01 -4.89 4.84
CA ALA A 157 11.24 -5.62 4.56
C ALA A 157 11.29 -6.96 5.30
N ASP A 158 11.03 -6.95 6.59
CA ASP A 158 11.04 -8.16 7.44
C ASP A 158 9.99 -9.19 6.98
N ALA A 159 8.78 -8.74 6.61
CA ALA A 159 7.73 -9.62 6.09
C ALA A 159 8.07 -10.25 4.73
N LEU A 160 8.88 -9.60 3.91
CA LEU A 160 9.35 -10.12 2.64
C LEU A 160 10.49 -11.11 2.81
N PHE A 161 11.46 -10.82 3.69
CA PHE A 161 12.62 -11.68 3.92
C PHE A 161 12.26 -12.95 4.70
N SER A 162 11.36 -12.90 5.68
CA SER A 162 10.88 -14.09 6.38
C SER A 162 10.17 -15.11 5.48
N ARG A 163 9.57 -14.67 4.36
CA ARG A 163 8.89 -15.55 3.40
C ARG A 163 9.86 -16.25 2.44
N THR A 164 11.06 -15.71 2.22
CA THR A 164 12.09 -16.38 1.41
C THR A 164 12.72 -17.55 2.14
N ASP A 165 12.89 -17.46 3.45
CA ASP A 165 13.44 -18.53 4.27
C ASP A 165 12.48 -19.75 4.36
N ASP A 166 11.16 -19.51 4.34
CA ASP A 166 10.14 -20.58 4.34
C ASP A 166 9.99 -21.27 2.98
N ALA A 167 10.34 -20.58 1.88
CA ALA A 167 10.22 -21.14 0.53
C ALA A 167 11.38 -22.09 0.15
N ASP A 168 12.56 -21.90 0.73
CA ASP A 168 13.73 -22.77 0.52
C ASP A 168 13.69 -24.04 1.38
N GLY A 169 12.74 -24.18 2.30
CA GLY A 169 12.57 -25.31 3.21
C GLY A 169 11.48 -26.33 2.85
N ALA A 170 10.76 -26.16 1.72
CA ALA A 170 9.75 -27.13 1.30
C ALA A 170 10.41 -28.29 0.52
N PRO A 171 10.30 -29.56 1.00
CA PRO A 171 10.78 -30.70 0.23
C PRO A 171 9.93 -30.91 -1.05
N PRO A 172 10.51 -31.55 -2.09
CA PRO A 172 9.90 -31.76 -3.41
C PRO A 172 8.63 -32.62 -3.38
#